data_94309220deebd143091987638b7263d3
#
_entry.id   94309220deebd143091987638b7263d3
#
_cell.length_a   1.000
_cell.length_b   1.000
_cell.length_c   1.000
_cell.angle_alpha   90.00
_cell.angle_beta   90.00
_cell.angle_gamma   90.00
#
_symmetry.space_group_name_H-M   'P 1'
#
loop_
_entity.id
_entity.type
_entity.pdbx_description
1 polymer ?
#
loop_
_entity_poly.entity_id
_entity_poly.type
_entity_poly.pdbx_seq_one_letter_code
_entity_poly.pdbx_strand_id
1 'polypeptide(L)'
;MIVRHLKDILDTEKEVKADTWSSRRLLLKDDKMGFSFHETIIYAGTETHIHYKNHLEAVYCVSGDGEIETIKDGKVYPITDGTMYALDDNDEHYLRGGKEDMRLICVFNPPLVGTETHDEDGVYPLLED
;
A
#
# COMPACT_ATOMS: atom_id res chain seq x y z
N MET A 1 -15.33 18.09 8.77
CA MET A 1 -14.68 17.83 7.47
C MET A 1 -13.19 17.75 7.68
N ILE A 2 -12.54 16.76 7.08
CA ILE A 2 -11.07 16.60 7.16
C ILE A 2 -10.48 17.03 5.82
N VAL A 3 -9.51 17.93 5.86
CA VAL A 3 -8.78 18.39 4.66
C VAL A 3 -7.29 18.34 4.99
N ARG A 4 -6.52 17.58 4.20
CA ARG A 4 -5.07 17.44 4.37
C ARG A 4 -4.38 17.57 3.03
N HIS A 5 -3.14 18.01 3.05
CA HIS A 5 -2.31 18.07 1.85
C HIS A 5 -1.09 17.17 2.05
N LEU A 6 -0.69 16.47 0.99
CA LEU A 6 0.45 15.56 1.01
C LEU A 6 1.72 16.25 1.55
N LYS A 7 1.97 17.50 1.18
CA LYS A 7 3.15 18.26 1.65
C LYS A 7 3.26 18.34 3.16
N ASP A 8 2.13 18.25 3.89
CA ASP A 8 2.10 18.32 5.35
C ASP A 8 2.34 16.95 6.00
N ILE A 9 2.37 15.90 5.19
CA ILE A 9 2.62 14.52 5.62
C ILE A 9 4.09 14.13 5.41
N LEU A 10 4.71 14.66 4.35
CA LEU A 10 6.10 14.32 3.99
C LEU A 10 7.05 14.70 5.12
N ASP A 11 8.01 13.82 5.41
CA ASP A 11 9.02 13.97 6.46
C ASP A 11 8.45 14.05 7.88
N THR A 12 7.23 13.55 8.07
CA THR A 12 6.62 13.41 9.40
C THR A 12 6.49 11.91 9.74
N GLU A 13 6.02 11.61 10.95
CA GLU A 13 5.76 10.24 11.38
C GLU A 13 4.69 9.52 10.53
N LYS A 14 3.90 10.27 9.76
CA LYS A 14 2.87 9.73 8.87
C LYS A 14 3.42 9.35 7.49
N GLU A 15 4.69 9.61 7.23
CA GLU A 15 5.41 9.05 6.10
C GLU A 15 6.30 7.92 6.59
N VAL A 16 5.92 6.67 6.27
CA VAL A 16 6.67 5.47 6.65
C VAL A 16 7.44 4.98 5.44
N LYS A 17 8.75 4.83 5.60
CA LYS A 17 9.66 4.43 4.53
C LYS A 17 10.25 3.05 4.81
N ALA A 18 10.34 2.23 3.77
CA ALA A 18 11.01 0.93 3.79
C ALA A 18 11.98 0.85 2.61
N ASP A 19 12.63 -0.31 2.42
CA ASP A 19 13.65 -0.46 1.37
C ASP A 19 13.06 -0.36 -0.04
N THR A 20 11.81 -0.80 -0.23
CA THR A 20 11.19 -0.91 -1.55
C THR A 20 10.00 0.01 -1.75
N TRP A 21 9.55 0.70 -0.69
CA TRP A 21 8.37 1.54 -0.75
C TRP A 21 8.40 2.65 0.28
N SER A 22 7.55 3.66 0.04
CA SER A 22 7.17 4.64 1.07
C SER A 22 5.66 4.79 1.09
N SER A 23 5.10 4.97 2.30
CA SER A 23 3.66 5.11 2.50
C SER A 23 3.37 6.42 3.20
N ARG A 24 2.56 7.28 2.57
CA ARG A 24 2.13 8.57 3.10
C ARG A 24 0.69 8.42 3.57
N ARG A 25 0.47 8.49 4.86
CA ARG A 25 -0.77 8.07 5.53
C ARG A 25 -1.66 9.25 5.80
N LEU A 26 -2.64 9.44 4.93
CA LEU A 26 -3.53 10.62 4.91
C LEU A 26 -4.76 10.47 5.80
N LEU A 27 -5.33 9.25 5.88
CA LEU A 27 -6.40 8.91 6.82
C LEU A 27 -6.01 7.66 7.57
N LEU A 28 -6.21 7.68 8.87
CA LEU A 28 -5.85 6.58 9.76
C LEU A 28 -7.04 6.21 10.65
N LYS A 29 -6.88 5.19 11.47
CA LYS A 29 -7.93 4.67 12.35
C LYS A 29 -8.56 5.75 13.23
N ASP A 30 -7.75 6.66 13.77
CA ASP A 30 -8.22 7.73 14.66
C ASP A 30 -9.12 8.74 13.96
N ASP A 31 -9.10 8.79 12.64
CA ASP A 31 -9.98 9.67 11.86
C ASP A 31 -11.41 9.13 11.78
N LYS A 32 -11.64 7.89 12.21
CA LYS A 32 -12.97 7.26 12.37
C LYS A 32 -13.78 7.19 11.08
N MET A 33 -13.09 7.01 9.95
CA MET A 33 -13.74 6.84 8.65
C MET A 33 -14.07 5.39 8.32
N GLY A 34 -13.57 4.43 9.12
CA GLY A 34 -13.77 3.01 8.87
C GLY A 34 -12.79 2.40 7.88
N PHE A 35 -11.87 3.19 7.36
CA PHE A 35 -10.78 2.75 6.48
C PHE A 35 -9.60 3.70 6.65
N SER A 36 -8.41 3.28 6.22
CA SER A 36 -7.28 4.18 6.08
C SER A 36 -6.98 4.45 4.61
N PHE A 37 -6.37 5.59 4.33
CA PHE A 37 -6.15 6.09 2.97
C PHE A 37 -4.71 6.57 2.86
N HIS A 38 -3.97 6.02 1.88
CA HIS A 38 -2.54 6.26 1.74
C HIS A 38 -2.17 6.60 0.31
N GLU A 39 -1.14 7.43 0.14
CA GLU A 39 -0.39 7.50 -1.09
C GLU A 39 0.89 6.69 -0.91
N THR A 40 1.12 5.71 -1.77
CA THR A 40 2.27 4.82 -1.67
C THR A 40 3.13 4.94 -2.92
N ILE A 41 4.44 5.02 -2.73
CA ILE A 41 5.41 4.94 -3.81
C ILE A 41 6.07 3.56 -3.73
N ILE A 42 6.04 2.83 -4.84
CA ILE A 42 6.82 1.60 -5.02
C ILE A 42 8.00 1.97 -5.91
N TYR A 43 9.21 1.74 -5.41
CA TYR A 43 10.41 2.18 -6.11
C TYR A 43 10.68 1.32 -7.36
N ALA A 44 11.14 1.98 -8.41
CA ALA A 44 11.49 1.32 -9.67
C ALA A 44 12.46 0.17 -9.44
N GLY A 45 12.25 -0.94 -10.15
CA GLY A 45 13.15 -2.10 -10.14
C GLY A 45 13.15 -2.92 -8.85
N THR A 46 12.20 -2.69 -7.95
CA THR A 46 12.13 -3.42 -6.69
C THR A 46 11.11 -4.56 -6.73
N GLU A 47 11.28 -5.52 -5.82
CA GLU A 47 10.31 -6.58 -5.59
C GLU A 47 9.98 -6.62 -4.11
N THR A 48 8.68 -6.64 -3.78
CA THR A 48 8.19 -6.70 -2.42
C THR A 48 7.26 -7.89 -2.27
N HIS A 49 7.57 -8.76 -1.32
CA HIS A 49 6.67 -9.85 -0.92
C HIS A 49 5.66 -9.31 0.09
N ILE A 50 4.39 -9.51 -0.19
CA ILE A 50 3.30 -8.97 0.63
C ILE A 50 2.25 -10.05 0.89
N HIS A 51 1.79 -10.13 2.13
CA HIS A 51 0.68 -10.99 2.51
C HIS A 51 -0.14 -10.32 3.61
N TYR A 52 -1.16 -9.56 3.22
CA TYR A 52 -2.02 -8.87 4.20
C TYR A 52 -3.07 -9.83 4.76
N LYS A 53 -2.71 -10.57 5.79
CA LYS A 53 -3.62 -11.51 6.47
C LYS A 53 -4.70 -10.82 7.28
N ASN A 54 -4.41 -9.61 7.74
CA ASN A 54 -5.24 -8.87 8.69
C ASN A 54 -6.05 -7.76 8.05
N HIS A 55 -5.81 -7.47 6.76
CA HIS A 55 -6.41 -6.33 6.08
C HIS A 55 -6.85 -6.70 4.66
N LEU A 56 -7.95 -6.11 4.23
CA LEU A 56 -8.27 -6.01 2.81
C LEU A 56 -7.69 -4.71 2.28
N GLU A 57 -7.29 -4.71 1.02
CA GLU A 57 -6.71 -3.52 0.39
C GLU A 57 -7.26 -3.34 -1.02
N ALA A 58 -7.61 -2.09 -1.36
CA ALA A 58 -7.84 -1.69 -2.74
C ALA A 58 -6.75 -0.69 -3.13
N VAL A 59 -6.24 -0.82 -4.36
CA VAL A 59 -5.13 -0.03 -4.88
C VAL A 59 -5.48 0.52 -6.25
N TYR A 60 -5.18 1.80 -6.46
CA TYR A 60 -5.30 2.46 -7.76
C TYR A 60 -3.95 3.05 -8.15
N CYS A 61 -3.47 2.70 -9.34
CA CYS A 61 -2.23 3.25 -9.87
C CYS A 61 -2.50 4.60 -10.54
N VAL A 62 -1.94 5.66 -9.97
CA VAL A 62 -2.04 7.01 -10.53
C VAL A 62 -1.03 7.17 -11.67
N SER A 63 0.20 6.68 -11.47
CA SER A 63 1.25 6.77 -12.47
C SER A 63 2.33 5.73 -12.24
N GLY A 64 3.05 5.39 -13.30
CA GLY A 64 4.17 4.46 -13.26
C GLY A 64 3.85 3.14 -13.92
N ASP A 65 4.77 2.19 -13.76
CA ASP A 65 4.61 0.87 -14.32
C ASP A 65 5.20 -0.19 -13.39
N GLY A 66 4.62 -1.37 -13.46
CA GLY A 66 5.05 -2.51 -12.68
C GLY A 66 4.16 -3.70 -12.92
N GLU A 67 4.15 -4.61 -11.95
CA GLU A 67 3.31 -5.80 -12.03
C GLU A 67 3.04 -6.35 -10.64
N ILE A 68 1.97 -7.13 -10.53
CA ILE A 68 1.63 -7.91 -9.34
C ILE A 68 1.50 -9.38 -9.74
N GLU A 69 2.12 -10.25 -8.96
CA GLU A 69 2.02 -11.69 -9.15
C GLU A 69 1.36 -12.33 -7.94
N THR A 70 0.25 -13.05 -8.15
CA THR A 70 -0.40 -13.82 -7.09
C THR A 70 0.31 -15.16 -6.96
N ILE A 71 0.80 -15.47 -5.75
CA ILE A 71 1.65 -16.64 -5.52
C ILE A 71 0.87 -17.94 -5.69
N LYS A 72 -0.40 -17.96 -5.26
CA LYS A 72 -1.24 -19.13 -5.28
C LYS A 72 -1.36 -19.77 -6.67
N ASP A 73 -1.50 -18.96 -7.72
CA ASP A 73 -1.73 -19.44 -9.08
C ASP A 73 -0.66 -18.98 -10.07
N GLY A 74 0.32 -18.20 -9.63
CA GLY A 74 1.42 -17.70 -10.46
C GLY A 74 0.98 -16.70 -11.53
N LYS A 75 -0.22 -16.16 -11.44
CA LYS A 75 -0.69 -15.17 -12.41
C LYS A 75 -0.02 -13.84 -12.20
N VAL A 76 0.39 -13.21 -13.31
CA VAL A 76 1.02 -11.90 -13.32
C VAL A 76 0.11 -10.91 -14.03
N TYR A 77 -0.16 -9.79 -13.37
CA TYR A 77 -1.00 -8.72 -13.90
C TYR A 77 -0.14 -7.48 -14.07
N PRO A 78 -0.07 -6.89 -15.27
CA PRO A 78 0.65 -5.62 -15.44
C PRO A 78 -0.10 -4.49 -14.74
N ILE A 79 0.68 -3.56 -14.20
CA ILE A 79 0.15 -2.35 -13.57
C ILE A 79 0.65 -1.15 -14.37
N THR A 80 -0.28 -0.33 -14.84
CA THR A 80 -0.01 0.92 -15.55
C THR A 80 -0.93 1.99 -15.00
N ASP A 81 -0.79 3.22 -15.50
CA ASP A 81 -1.69 4.31 -15.11
C ASP A 81 -3.15 3.88 -15.29
N GLY A 82 -3.95 4.01 -14.23
CA GLY A 82 -5.37 3.66 -14.26
C GLY A 82 -5.71 2.22 -13.86
N THR A 83 -4.72 1.39 -13.56
CA THR A 83 -4.97 0.02 -13.08
C THR A 83 -5.46 0.06 -11.63
N MET A 84 -6.56 -0.64 -11.35
CA MET A 84 -7.02 -0.91 -9.99
C MET A 84 -6.91 -2.41 -9.71
N TYR A 85 -6.43 -2.75 -8.51
CA TYR A 85 -6.59 -4.12 -8.01
C TYR A 85 -7.06 -4.11 -6.57
N ALA A 86 -7.73 -5.17 -6.17
CA ALA A 86 -8.21 -5.33 -4.80
C ALA A 86 -7.81 -6.70 -4.27
N LEU A 87 -7.22 -6.72 -3.09
CA LEU A 87 -6.83 -7.93 -2.38
C LEU A 87 -8.02 -8.35 -1.51
N ASP A 88 -9.01 -8.98 -2.14
CA ASP A 88 -10.30 -9.32 -1.53
C ASP A 88 -10.30 -10.70 -0.85
N ASP A 89 -9.22 -11.45 -0.99
CA ASP A 89 -9.06 -12.79 -0.43
C ASP A 89 -7.73 -12.93 0.32
N ASN A 90 -7.23 -11.81 0.86
CA ASN A 90 -5.94 -11.76 1.56
C ASN A 90 -4.81 -12.38 0.71
N ASP A 91 -4.80 -12.10 -0.57
CA ASP A 91 -3.91 -12.73 -1.56
C ASP A 91 -2.45 -12.45 -1.25
N GLU A 92 -1.68 -13.52 -1.06
CA GLU A 92 -0.23 -13.41 -0.98
C GLU A 92 0.34 -13.14 -2.37
N HIS A 93 1.23 -12.15 -2.47
CA HIS A 93 1.70 -11.69 -3.78
C HIS A 93 3.08 -11.06 -3.73
N TYR A 94 3.68 -10.92 -4.92
CA TYR A 94 4.82 -10.06 -5.15
C TYR A 94 4.35 -8.80 -5.87
N LEU A 95 4.79 -7.64 -5.39
CA LEU A 95 4.57 -6.36 -6.06
C LEU A 95 5.90 -5.87 -6.59
N ARG A 96 5.98 -5.62 -7.91
CA ARG A 96 7.23 -5.23 -8.57
C ARG A 96 7.11 -3.88 -9.22
N GLY A 97 8.06 -2.99 -8.90
CA GLY A 97 8.24 -1.75 -9.64
C GLY A 97 8.95 -2.02 -10.97
N GLY A 98 8.51 -1.32 -12.01
CA GLY A 98 9.08 -1.45 -13.35
C GLY A 98 10.19 -0.42 -13.60
N LYS A 99 10.10 0.29 -14.72
CA LYS A 99 11.11 1.28 -15.12
C LYS A 99 11.02 2.58 -14.32
N GLU A 100 9.83 2.91 -13.85
CA GLU A 100 9.55 4.11 -13.09
C GLU A 100 8.90 3.76 -11.76
N ASP A 101 9.05 4.65 -10.76
CA ASP A 101 8.32 4.51 -9.51
C ASP A 101 6.82 4.47 -9.79
N MET A 102 6.10 3.58 -9.11
CA MET A 102 4.65 3.58 -9.14
C MET A 102 4.12 4.47 -8.02
N ARG A 103 3.19 5.34 -8.37
CA ARG A 103 2.44 6.14 -7.41
C ARG A 103 1.06 5.52 -7.26
N LEU A 104 0.77 4.99 -6.09
CA LEU A 104 -0.44 4.24 -5.81
C LEU A 104 -1.28 4.95 -4.74
N ILE A 105 -2.59 4.87 -4.89
CA ILE A 105 -3.54 5.21 -3.83
C ILE A 105 -4.01 3.90 -3.23
N CYS A 106 -3.87 3.75 -1.91
CA CYS A 106 -4.16 2.52 -1.20
C CYS A 106 -5.19 2.77 -0.10
N VAL A 107 -6.18 1.90 -0.02
CA VAL A 107 -7.23 1.94 1.01
C VAL A 107 -7.25 0.61 1.75
N PHE A 108 -7.15 0.66 3.08
CA PHE A 108 -7.15 -0.54 3.93
C PHE A 108 -8.39 -0.59 4.81
N ASN A 109 -8.93 -1.81 4.96
CA ASN A 109 -9.99 -2.14 5.91
C ASN A 109 -9.61 -3.43 6.65
N PRO A 110 -9.51 -3.47 7.98
CA PRO A 110 -9.67 -2.33 8.90
C PRO A 110 -8.58 -1.26 8.68
N PRO A 111 -8.80 -0.04 9.16
CA PRO A 111 -7.82 1.04 8.99
C PRO A 111 -6.52 0.78 9.74
N LEU A 112 -5.40 1.23 9.17
CA LEU A 112 -4.12 1.24 9.88
C LEU A 112 -4.15 2.33 10.96
N VAL A 113 -3.40 2.10 12.05
CA VAL A 113 -3.23 3.09 13.12
C VAL A 113 -2.17 4.14 12.79
N GLY A 114 -1.19 3.80 11.95
CA GLY A 114 -0.23 4.74 11.39
C GLY A 114 1.24 4.36 11.53
N THR A 115 1.56 3.41 12.40
CA THR A 115 2.95 3.00 12.67
C THR A 115 3.32 1.67 12.03
N GLU A 116 2.35 0.98 11.41
CA GLU A 116 2.59 -0.36 10.87
C GLU A 116 3.63 -0.33 9.75
N THR A 117 4.50 -1.32 9.77
CA THR A 117 5.39 -1.65 8.67
C THR A 117 5.32 -3.16 8.45
N HIS A 118 5.73 -3.63 7.26
CA HIS A 118 5.72 -5.06 6.99
C HIS A 118 6.67 -5.80 7.93
N ASP A 119 6.22 -6.94 8.45
CA ASP A 119 7.12 -7.89 9.09
C ASP A 119 7.91 -8.67 8.03
N GLU A 120 8.71 -9.66 8.42
CA GLU A 120 9.54 -10.43 7.49
C GLU A 120 8.71 -11.24 6.47
N ASP A 121 7.43 -11.48 6.74
CA ASP A 121 6.52 -12.20 5.85
C ASP A 121 5.67 -11.27 4.98
N GLY A 122 5.92 -9.95 5.04
CA GLY A 122 5.16 -8.96 4.27
C GLY A 122 3.77 -8.68 4.84
N VAL A 123 3.59 -8.86 6.14
CA VAL A 123 2.30 -8.70 6.83
C VAL A 123 2.30 -7.43 7.65
N TYR A 124 1.22 -6.65 7.57
CA TYR A 124 0.96 -5.60 8.54
C TYR A 124 0.33 -6.22 9.79
N PRO A 125 0.86 -5.93 10.99
CA PRO A 125 0.23 -6.38 12.22
C PRO A 125 -1.13 -5.69 12.41
N LEU A 126 -2.06 -6.38 13.06
CA LEU A 126 -3.32 -5.77 13.48
C LEU A 126 -3.07 -5.10 14.83
N LEU A 127 -2.92 -3.78 14.82
CA LEU A 127 -2.67 -3.00 16.02
C LEU A 127 -3.98 -2.51 16.63
N GLU A 128 -4.06 -2.62 17.95
CA GLU A 128 -5.16 -2.06 18.74
C GLU A 128 -4.57 -0.97 19.63
N ASP A 129 -5.02 0.23 19.48
CA ASP A 129 -4.59 1.35 20.31
C ASP A 129 -5.59 1.65 21.42
#